data_8f5ef083d4edc7a23cb0a51e0ae2665b
#
_entry.id   8f5ef083d4edc7a23cb0a51e0ae2665b
#
_cell.length_a   1.000
_cell.length_b   1.000
_cell.length_c   1.000
_cell.angle_alpha   90.00
_cell.angle_beta   90.00
_cell.angle_gamma   90.00
#
_symmetry.space_group_name_H-M   'P 1'
#
loop_
_entity.id
_entity.type
_entity.pdbx_description
1 polymer ?
#
loop_
_entity_poly.entity_id
_entity_poly.type
_entity_poly.pdbx_seq_one_letter_code
_entity_poly.pdbx_strand_id
1 'polypeptide(L)'
;MKTVEVLLALLDRRGEIVTKDELLKAAWPDSIVEEANLTVHVALLRKTLGGAAPIETIPKRGYRLLDQASPSTPETAAERQARESVLRGRYFWNKFTRSSLELAAAAFENALLIDPNSGDAHSGLCDTRLMQGLFGFNQDRNVFSVARLHGERAAGAVNSADAQASFAFSQLFDRFNFGAAETALGRARELAPQRVEPHLWSALFHALRGDTLKALAAAREATALDPISLKAVVGSGFHLYLSQQHEPDIDPLLRALELEPEFAVAHWALGLACDRLGDFERAEAAHRAAVLHSGASPTMESNLARSLALAGRRSDAATLAERLSAEGLAPYRLATIQVALGENGRAIASLERAWSVRDPWLVVLKVDPMLEAIRSDKRIRAIEKEVWRG
;
A
#
# COMPACT_ATOMS: atom_id res chain seq x y z
N MET A 1 9.93 -1.93 10.03
CA MET A 1 11.11 -1.56 9.22
C MET A 1 12.42 -2.11 9.78
N LYS A 2 12.70 -2.07 11.07
CA LYS A 2 13.94 -2.60 11.68
C LYS A 2 14.25 -4.06 11.33
N THR A 3 13.21 -4.91 11.21
CA THR A 3 13.35 -6.31 10.75
C THR A 3 13.99 -6.41 9.35
N VAL A 4 13.64 -5.49 8.45
CA VAL A 4 14.20 -5.47 7.08
C VAL A 4 15.64 -4.97 7.08
N GLU A 5 15.98 -4.00 7.92
CA GLU A 5 17.36 -3.51 8.08
C GLU A 5 18.27 -4.62 8.63
N VAL A 6 17.78 -5.41 9.59
CA VAL A 6 18.49 -6.62 10.07
C VAL A 6 18.66 -7.64 8.95
N LEU A 7 17.63 -7.88 8.14
CA LEU A 7 17.72 -8.78 7.00
C LEU A 7 18.73 -8.31 5.95
N LEU A 8 18.71 -7.02 5.60
CA LEU A 8 19.65 -6.45 4.62
C LEU A 8 21.09 -6.59 5.11
N ALA A 9 21.36 -6.29 6.38
CA ALA A 9 22.69 -6.47 6.95
C ALA A 9 23.17 -7.94 6.95
N LEU A 10 22.24 -8.89 7.09
CA LEU A 10 22.54 -10.32 6.96
C LEU A 10 22.72 -10.75 5.49
N LEU A 11 21.98 -10.15 4.56
CA LEU A 11 22.09 -10.41 3.12
C LEU A 11 23.41 -9.87 2.54
N ASP A 12 23.82 -8.67 2.95
CA ASP A 12 25.07 -8.05 2.50
C ASP A 12 26.30 -8.88 2.89
N ARG A 13 26.20 -9.70 3.93
CA ARG A 13 27.25 -10.59 4.43
C ARG A 13 26.78 -12.05 4.51
N ARG A 14 26.06 -12.46 3.50
CA ARG A 14 25.51 -13.81 3.40
C ARG A 14 26.60 -14.89 3.51
N GLY A 15 26.35 -15.91 4.33
CA GLY A 15 27.33 -16.96 4.64
C GLY A 15 28.35 -16.59 5.72
N GLU A 16 28.48 -15.30 6.06
CA GLU A 16 29.38 -14.81 7.11
C GLU A 16 28.63 -14.62 8.44
N ILE A 17 29.39 -14.58 9.54
CA ILE A 17 28.85 -14.25 10.85
C ILE A 17 28.76 -12.73 10.95
N VAL A 18 27.57 -12.20 11.12
CA VAL A 18 27.32 -10.79 11.44
C VAL A 18 27.11 -10.70 12.96
N THR A 19 27.91 -9.90 13.64
CA THR A 19 27.83 -9.77 15.11
C THR A 19 26.56 -9.04 15.53
N LYS A 20 26.14 -9.25 16.79
CA LYS A 20 24.96 -8.55 17.34
C LYS A 20 25.13 -7.04 17.28
N ASP A 21 26.32 -6.54 17.62
CA ASP A 21 26.63 -5.11 17.62
C ASP A 21 26.56 -4.51 16.20
N GLU A 22 27.05 -5.22 15.19
CA GLU A 22 26.93 -4.79 13.79
C GLU A 22 25.49 -4.74 13.35
N LEU A 23 24.66 -5.72 13.70
CA LEU A 23 23.23 -5.73 13.38
C LEU A 23 22.46 -4.64 14.11
N LEU A 24 22.75 -4.40 15.39
CA LEU A 24 22.16 -3.31 16.14
C LEU A 24 22.55 -1.96 15.56
N LYS A 25 23.82 -1.75 15.23
CA LYS A 25 24.28 -0.51 14.60
C LYS A 25 23.70 -0.29 13.20
N ALA A 26 23.54 -1.34 12.41
CA ALA A 26 22.93 -1.26 11.08
C ALA A 26 21.43 -0.92 11.16
N ALA A 27 20.71 -1.56 12.07
CA ALA A 27 19.27 -1.38 12.17
C ALA A 27 18.85 -0.18 13.05
N TRP A 28 19.68 0.24 14.01
CA TRP A 28 19.39 1.35 14.94
C TRP A 28 20.61 2.30 15.09
N PRO A 29 21.03 3.00 14.00
CA PRO A 29 22.24 3.81 14.02
C PRO A 29 22.19 4.96 15.06
N ASP A 30 20.98 5.48 15.34
CA ASP A 30 20.76 6.66 16.17
C ASP A 30 20.15 6.34 17.54
N SER A 31 20.07 5.06 17.92
CA SER A 31 19.38 4.64 19.15
C SER A 31 20.15 3.53 19.87
N ILE A 32 20.21 3.60 21.20
CA ILE A 32 20.72 2.50 22.04
C ILE A 32 19.56 1.53 22.29
N VAL A 33 19.69 0.32 21.76
CA VAL A 33 18.64 -0.71 21.82
C VAL A 33 19.23 -1.98 22.45
N GLU A 34 18.46 -2.64 23.31
CA GLU A 34 18.85 -3.90 23.95
C GLU A 34 18.90 -5.07 22.95
N GLU A 35 19.79 -6.04 23.19
CA GLU A 35 19.92 -7.25 22.38
C GLU A 35 18.61 -8.07 22.28
N ALA A 36 17.72 -7.94 23.26
CA ALA A 36 16.41 -8.58 23.24
C ALA A 36 15.57 -8.17 22.01
N ASN A 37 15.63 -6.90 21.61
CA ASN A 37 14.93 -6.40 20.42
C ASN A 37 15.46 -7.05 19.14
N LEU A 38 16.78 -7.19 19.01
CA LEU A 38 17.37 -7.90 17.86
C LEU A 38 16.87 -9.33 17.79
N THR A 39 16.77 -10.02 18.93
CA THR A 39 16.26 -11.40 18.99
C THR A 39 14.84 -11.52 18.50
N VAL A 40 13.96 -10.56 18.84
CA VAL A 40 12.58 -10.50 18.34
C VAL A 40 12.54 -10.34 16.82
N HIS A 41 13.35 -9.43 16.26
CA HIS A 41 13.40 -9.21 14.81
C HIS A 41 13.96 -10.42 14.07
N VAL A 42 14.96 -11.11 14.61
CA VAL A 42 15.48 -12.37 14.02
C VAL A 42 14.41 -13.48 14.08
N ALA A 43 13.68 -13.59 15.18
CA ALA A 43 12.58 -14.56 15.30
C ALA A 43 11.48 -14.26 14.27
N LEU A 44 11.14 -13.00 14.05
CA LEU A 44 10.20 -12.56 13.04
C LEU A 44 10.69 -12.89 11.62
N LEU A 45 11.98 -12.64 11.33
CA LEU A 45 12.59 -13.02 10.05
C LEU A 45 12.50 -14.52 9.81
N ARG A 46 12.82 -15.35 10.80
CA ARG A 46 12.69 -16.82 10.72
C ARG A 46 11.28 -17.26 10.41
N LYS A 47 10.31 -16.64 11.09
CA LYS A 47 8.88 -16.91 10.86
C LYS A 47 8.45 -16.50 9.45
N THR A 48 8.89 -15.33 8.98
CA THR A 48 8.50 -14.75 7.68
C THR A 48 9.17 -15.44 6.49
N LEU A 49 10.46 -15.79 6.64
CA LEU A 49 11.24 -16.42 5.56
C LEU A 49 11.03 -17.93 5.49
N GLY A 50 10.50 -18.53 6.54
CA GLY A 50 10.28 -19.99 6.61
C GLY A 50 11.59 -20.77 6.37
N GLY A 51 11.50 -21.95 5.70
CA GLY A 51 12.66 -22.74 5.31
C GLY A 51 13.50 -22.15 4.18
N ALA A 52 13.04 -21.07 3.53
CA ALA A 52 13.71 -20.50 2.35
C ALA A 52 15.00 -19.73 2.64
N ALA A 53 15.21 -19.26 3.88
CA ALA A 53 16.45 -18.58 4.27
C ALA A 53 16.74 -18.83 5.78
N PRO A 54 17.38 -19.95 6.15
CA PRO A 54 17.65 -20.26 7.52
C PRO A 54 18.69 -19.30 8.11
N ILE A 55 18.27 -18.55 9.13
CA ILE A 55 19.15 -17.71 9.92
C ILE A 55 19.65 -18.56 11.10
N GLU A 56 20.92 -18.88 11.09
CA GLU A 56 21.59 -19.61 12.18
C GLU A 56 21.98 -18.66 13.31
N THR A 57 21.79 -19.08 14.57
CA THR A 57 22.34 -18.38 15.74
C THR A 57 23.71 -18.91 16.05
N ILE A 58 24.72 -18.04 16.07
CA ILE A 58 26.09 -18.38 16.52
C ILE A 58 26.22 -17.92 17.97
N PRO A 59 26.24 -18.85 18.95
CA PRO A 59 26.22 -18.50 20.35
C PRO A 59 27.31 -17.49 20.73
N LYS A 60 26.92 -16.46 21.48
CA LYS A 60 27.79 -15.35 21.95
C LYS A 60 28.42 -14.48 20.85
N ARG A 61 28.17 -14.72 19.57
CA ARG A 61 28.76 -13.97 18.46
C ARG A 61 27.75 -13.17 17.67
N GLY A 62 26.69 -13.80 17.17
CA GLY A 62 25.72 -13.12 16.31
C GLY A 62 24.86 -14.09 15.53
N TYR A 63 24.57 -13.71 14.30
CA TYR A 63 23.71 -14.46 13.39
C TYR A 63 24.40 -14.65 12.05
N ARG A 64 24.03 -15.71 11.35
CA ARG A 64 24.49 -16.02 10.00
C ARG A 64 23.31 -16.42 9.14
N LEU A 65 23.15 -15.77 7.99
CA LEU A 65 22.21 -16.21 6.99
C LEU A 65 22.85 -17.31 6.16
N LEU A 66 22.36 -18.54 6.31
CA LEU A 66 22.90 -19.69 5.56
C LEU A 66 22.56 -19.59 4.08
N ASP A 67 23.51 -19.98 3.26
CA ASP A 67 23.27 -20.22 1.85
C ASP A 67 22.55 -21.58 1.72
N GLN A 68 21.22 -21.55 1.51
CA GLN A 68 20.59 -22.77 1.02
C GLN A 68 20.94 -22.92 -0.46
N ALA A 69 21.98 -23.67 -0.72
CA ALA A 69 22.16 -24.27 -2.02
C ALA A 69 20.99 -25.23 -2.25
N SER A 70 19.93 -24.78 -2.92
CA SER A 70 19.13 -25.72 -3.71
C SER A 70 20.11 -26.40 -4.69
N PRO A 71 20.03 -27.70 -4.96
CA PRO A 71 20.86 -28.39 -5.93
C PRO A 71 20.40 -28.01 -7.34
N SER A 72 20.59 -26.77 -7.74
CA SER A 72 20.36 -26.26 -9.08
C SER A 72 21.48 -25.27 -9.35
N THR A 73 22.09 -25.35 -10.48
CA THR A 73 23.15 -24.52 -11.07
C THR A 73 23.61 -23.34 -10.22
N PRO A 74 24.88 -23.14 -9.90
CA PRO A 74 25.33 -22.03 -9.07
C PRO A 74 24.80 -20.73 -9.66
N GLU A 75 24.09 -19.95 -8.84
CA GLU A 75 23.55 -18.66 -9.22
C GLU A 75 24.66 -17.77 -9.78
N THR A 76 24.45 -17.24 -10.95
CA THR A 76 25.40 -16.32 -11.58
C THR A 76 25.47 -15.00 -10.79
N ALA A 77 26.57 -14.26 -10.96
CA ALA A 77 26.70 -12.93 -10.36
C ALA A 77 25.56 -11.98 -10.82
N ALA A 78 25.12 -12.10 -12.07
CA ALA A 78 24.03 -11.32 -12.64
C ALA A 78 22.68 -11.66 -11.96
N GLU A 79 22.34 -12.95 -11.81
CA GLU A 79 21.11 -13.37 -11.12
C GLU A 79 21.07 -12.90 -9.67
N ARG A 80 22.21 -12.98 -8.97
CA ARG A 80 22.34 -12.45 -7.59
C ARG A 80 22.10 -10.96 -7.56
N GLN A 81 22.70 -10.19 -8.46
CA GLN A 81 22.53 -8.75 -8.55
C GLN A 81 21.07 -8.36 -8.87
N ALA A 82 20.42 -9.09 -9.77
CA ALA A 82 18.99 -8.88 -10.06
C ALA A 82 18.12 -9.10 -8.81
N ARG A 83 18.35 -10.20 -8.09
CA ARG A 83 17.63 -10.51 -6.85
C ARG A 83 17.88 -9.45 -5.75
N GLU A 84 19.10 -8.99 -5.56
CA GLU A 84 19.42 -7.92 -4.63
C GLU A 84 18.68 -6.63 -4.99
N SER A 85 18.61 -6.30 -6.29
CA SER A 85 17.85 -5.15 -6.77
C SER A 85 16.35 -5.28 -6.47
N VAL A 86 15.75 -6.47 -6.62
CA VAL A 86 14.36 -6.75 -6.23
C VAL A 86 14.16 -6.54 -4.72
N LEU A 87 15.05 -7.06 -3.89
CA LEU A 87 14.97 -6.90 -2.43
C LEU A 87 15.08 -5.43 -2.00
N ARG A 88 15.98 -4.66 -2.63
CA ARG A 88 16.08 -3.20 -2.42
C ARG A 88 14.79 -2.48 -2.83
N GLY A 89 14.22 -2.85 -3.96
CA GLY A 89 12.94 -2.32 -4.43
C GLY A 89 11.82 -2.55 -3.41
N ARG A 90 11.69 -3.77 -2.91
CA ARG A 90 10.70 -4.13 -1.87
C ARG A 90 10.94 -3.38 -0.55
N TYR A 91 12.18 -3.19 -0.16
CA TYR A 91 12.53 -2.41 1.03
C TYR A 91 12.06 -0.96 0.91
N PHE A 92 12.40 -0.28 -0.19
CA PHE A 92 11.98 1.10 -0.41
C PHE A 92 10.46 1.23 -0.56
N TRP A 93 9.81 0.31 -1.24
CA TRP A 93 8.36 0.28 -1.40
C TRP A 93 7.62 0.26 -0.05
N ASN A 94 8.14 -0.46 0.94
CA ASN A 94 7.53 -0.55 2.26
C ASN A 94 7.56 0.76 3.08
N LYS A 95 8.42 1.72 2.72
CA LYS A 95 8.52 3.04 3.40
C LYS A 95 7.40 4.00 3.01
N PHE A 96 6.80 3.80 1.86
CA PHE A 96 5.61 4.49 1.38
C PHE A 96 5.70 6.03 1.35
N THR A 97 6.89 6.58 1.06
CA THR A 97 7.10 8.02 0.81
C THR A 97 7.34 8.28 -0.67
N ARG A 98 7.18 9.53 -1.12
CA ARG A 98 7.48 9.92 -2.51
C ARG A 98 8.87 9.43 -2.94
N SER A 99 9.90 9.83 -2.18
CA SER A 99 11.29 9.47 -2.50
C SER A 99 11.55 7.98 -2.44
N SER A 100 10.96 7.28 -1.47
CA SER A 100 11.15 5.83 -1.36
C SER A 100 10.48 5.06 -2.51
N LEU A 101 9.32 5.51 -3.00
CA LEU A 101 8.69 4.89 -4.18
C LEU A 101 9.46 5.19 -5.47
N GLU A 102 10.16 6.32 -5.58
CA GLU A 102 11.08 6.59 -6.69
C GLU A 102 12.29 5.64 -6.65
N LEU A 103 12.90 5.46 -5.47
CA LEU A 103 14.00 4.50 -5.28
C LEU A 103 13.55 3.05 -5.50
N ALA A 104 12.33 2.70 -5.11
CA ALA A 104 11.77 1.37 -5.38
C ALA A 104 11.64 1.12 -6.87
N ALA A 105 11.07 2.07 -7.63
CA ALA A 105 10.94 1.96 -9.08
C ALA A 105 12.31 1.78 -9.75
N ALA A 106 13.29 2.62 -9.40
CA ALA A 106 14.65 2.52 -9.94
C ALA A 106 15.31 1.17 -9.64
N ALA A 107 15.11 0.61 -8.43
CA ALA A 107 15.64 -0.68 -8.05
C ALA A 107 15.01 -1.84 -8.85
N PHE A 108 13.68 -1.83 -9.05
CA PHE A 108 13.01 -2.83 -9.88
C PHE A 108 13.37 -2.70 -11.35
N GLU A 109 13.51 -1.47 -11.88
CA GLU A 109 13.97 -1.22 -13.25
C GLU A 109 15.39 -1.75 -13.44
N ASN A 110 16.29 -1.54 -12.46
CA ASN A 110 17.64 -2.11 -12.51
C ASN A 110 17.61 -3.65 -12.50
N ALA A 111 16.73 -4.29 -11.76
CA ALA A 111 16.54 -5.73 -11.81
C ALA A 111 16.12 -6.19 -13.21
N LEU A 112 15.22 -5.46 -13.88
CA LEU A 112 14.74 -5.76 -15.22
C LEU A 112 15.78 -5.50 -16.32
N LEU A 113 16.76 -4.62 -16.10
CA LEU A 113 17.91 -4.47 -17.01
C LEU A 113 18.80 -5.71 -17.00
N ILE A 114 18.87 -6.44 -15.88
CA ILE A 114 19.67 -7.64 -15.72
C ILE A 114 18.86 -8.87 -16.15
N ASP A 115 17.63 -9.00 -15.66
CA ASP A 115 16.70 -10.07 -16.02
C ASP A 115 15.36 -9.46 -16.48
N PRO A 116 15.19 -9.25 -17.81
CA PRO A 116 13.96 -8.68 -18.37
C PRO A 116 12.69 -9.52 -18.15
N ASN A 117 12.82 -10.78 -17.73
CA ASN A 117 11.72 -11.70 -17.48
C ASN A 117 11.45 -11.92 -15.99
N SER A 118 12.11 -11.19 -15.11
CA SER A 118 11.92 -11.30 -13.67
C SER A 118 10.48 -10.96 -13.27
N GLY A 119 9.68 -11.97 -12.97
CA GLY A 119 8.30 -11.81 -12.52
C GLY A 119 8.19 -11.02 -11.23
N ASP A 120 9.14 -11.20 -10.30
CA ASP A 120 9.21 -10.47 -9.04
C ASP A 120 9.51 -8.97 -9.24
N ALA A 121 10.39 -8.64 -10.17
CA ALA A 121 10.71 -7.25 -10.50
C ALA A 121 9.51 -6.58 -11.21
N HIS A 122 8.86 -7.29 -12.13
CA HIS A 122 7.64 -6.81 -12.76
C HIS A 122 6.50 -6.60 -11.75
N SER A 123 6.28 -7.51 -10.81
CA SER A 123 5.30 -7.36 -9.73
C SER A 123 5.60 -6.13 -8.89
N GLY A 124 6.85 -5.99 -8.42
CA GLY A 124 7.26 -4.84 -7.61
C GLY A 124 7.13 -3.50 -8.34
N LEU A 125 7.47 -3.45 -9.62
CA LEU A 125 7.33 -2.23 -10.42
C LEU A 125 5.85 -1.90 -10.70
N CYS A 126 5.01 -2.91 -10.94
CA CYS A 126 3.57 -2.76 -11.04
C CYS A 126 2.99 -2.07 -9.79
N ASP A 127 3.26 -2.65 -8.61
CA ASP A 127 2.77 -2.13 -7.33
C ASP A 127 3.30 -0.72 -7.05
N THR A 128 4.55 -0.46 -7.38
CA THR A 128 5.16 0.86 -7.22
C THR A 128 4.47 1.92 -8.08
N ARG A 129 4.22 1.62 -9.36
CA ARG A 129 3.53 2.53 -10.28
C ARG A 129 2.08 2.77 -9.87
N LEU A 130 1.37 1.73 -9.42
CA LEU A 130 0.01 1.89 -8.86
C LEU A 130 0.01 2.85 -7.66
N MET A 131 0.92 2.67 -6.70
CA MET A 131 0.99 3.54 -5.53
C MET A 131 1.39 4.97 -5.90
N GLN A 132 2.36 5.15 -6.82
CA GLN A 132 2.74 6.47 -7.30
C GLN A 132 1.56 7.21 -7.95
N GLY A 133 0.74 6.52 -8.73
CA GLY A 133 -0.46 7.09 -9.35
C GLY A 133 -1.56 7.39 -8.33
N LEU A 134 -1.91 6.43 -7.47
CA LEU A 134 -2.98 6.56 -6.47
C LEU A 134 -2.71 7.66 -5.44
N PHE A 135 -1.45 7.85 -5.04
CA PHE A 135 -1.08 8.91 -4.10
C PHE A 135 -0.71 10.23 -4.77
N GLY A 136 -0.78 10.29 -6.10
CA GLY A 136 -0.54 11.51 -6.88
C GLY A 136 0.94 11.91 -6.98
N PHE A 137 1.86 11.01 -6.66
CA PHE A 137 3.30 11.25 -6.81
C PHE A 137 3.76 11.24 -8.27
N ASN A 138 3.06 10.47 -9.11
CA ASN A 138 3.24 10.46 -10.56
C ASN A 138 1.92 10.85 -11.23
N GLN A 139 1.94 11.97 -11.95
CA GLN A 139 0.78 12.53 -12.65
C GLN A 139 0.75 12.15 -14.14
N ASP A 140 1.67 11.28 -14.60
CA ASP A 140 1.60 10.74 -15.96
C ASP A 140 0.30 9.94 -16.12
N ARG A 141 -0.50 10.32 -17.12
CA ARG A 141 -1.76 9.65 -17.43
C ARG A 141 -1.60 8.17 -17.76
N ASN A 142 -0.40 7.76 -18.18
CA ASN A 142 -0.10 6.38 -18.55
C ASN A 142 0.37 5.53 -17.35
N VAL A 143 0.52 6.10 -16.14
CA VAL A 143 1.10 5.38 -15.00
C VAL A 143 0.36 4.07 -14.70
N PHE A 144 -0.98 4.07 -14.80
CA PHE A 144 -1.80 2.88 -14.56
C PHE A 144 -1.72 1.86 -15.70
N SER A 145 -1.65 2.31 -16.95
CA SER A 145 -1.43 1.43 -18.10
C SER A 145 -0.06 0.79 -18.06
N VAL A 146 0.97 1.54 -17.66
CA VAL A 146 2.33 1.00 -17.43
C VAL A 146 2.32 -0.02 -16.30
N ALA A 147 1.67 0.28 -15.18
CA ALA A 147 1.51 -0.67 -14.07
C ALA A 147 0.84 -1.97 -14.55
N ARG A 148 -0.25 -1.86 -15.34
CA ARG A 148 -0.96 -3.03 -15.89
C ARG A 148 -0.06 -3.89 -16.79
N LEU A 149 0.73 -3.29 -17.68
CA LEU A 149 1.66 -4.04 -18.52
C LEU A 149 2.68 -4.85 -17.67
N HIS A 150 3.16 -4.26 -16.58
CA HIS A 150 4.04 -4.97 -15.64
C HIS A 150 3.29 -6.06 -14.87
N GLY A 151 2.06 -5.82 -14.43
CA GLY A 151 1.21 -6.83 -13.78
C GLY A 151 0.95 -8.05 -14.68
N GLU A 152 0.63 -7.82 -15.96
CA GLU A 152 0.45 -8.87 -16.96
C GLU A 152 1.73 -9.69 -17.17
N ARG A 153 2.88 -9.04 -17.29
CA ARG A 153 4.18 -9.72 -17.39
C ARG A 153 4.52 -10.52 -16.15
N ALA A 154 4.28 -9.98 -14.96
CA ALA A 154 4.50 -10.69 -13.70
C ALA A 154 3.66 -11.98 -13.63
N ALA A 155 2.36 -11.90 -13.89
CA ALA A 155 1.47 -13.05 -13.86
C ALA A 155 1.80 -14.11 -14.93
N GLY A 156 2.35 -13.70 -16.08
CA GLY A 156 2.81 -14.59 -17.14
C GLY A 156 4.16 -15.24 -16.86
N ALA A 157 5.04 -14.56 -16.11
CA ALA A 157 6.40 -15.02 -15.85
C ALA A 157 6.50 -15.95 -14.64
N VAL A 158 5.71 -15.73 -13.59
CA VAL A 158 5.79 -16.46 -12.33
C VAL A 158 4.42 -16.75 -11.74
N ASN A 159 4.20 -18.00 -11.34
CA ASN A 159 2.98 -18.40 -10.65
C ASN A 159 3.13 -18.15 -9.13
N SER A 160 3.10 -16.88 -8.73
CA SER A 160 3.22 -16.46 -7.34
C SER A 160 2.00 -15.64 -6.89
N ALA A 161 1.73 -15.65 -5.59
CA ALA A 161 0.62 -14.88 -5.01
C ALA A 161 0.80 -13.37 -5.23
N ASP A 162 2.03 -12.86 -5.13
CA ASP A 162 2.35 -11.45 -5.33
C ASP A 162 2.07 -11.03 -6.78
N ALA A 163 2.52 -11.83 -7.77
CA ALA A 163 2.26 -11.56 -9.19
C ALA A 163 0.77 -11.56 -9.52
N GLN A 164 0.00 -12.48 -8.96
CA GLN A 164 -1.45 -12.53 -9.14
C GLN A 164 -2.14 -11.32 -8.48
N ALA A 165 -1.71 -10.88 -7.31
CA ALA A 165 -2.25 -9.70 -6.65
C ALA A 165 -1.92 -8.41 -7.43
N SER A 166 -0.68 -8.23 -7.88
CA SER A 166 -0.27 -7.09 -8.71
C SER A 166 -1.06 -7.02 -10.01
N PHE A 167 -1.24 -8.17 -10.67
CA PHE A 167 -2.11 -8.27 -11.86
C PHE A 167 -3.53 -7.84 -11.54
N ALA A 168 -4.14 -8.38 -10.46
CA ALA A 168 -5.52 -8.07 -10.08
C ALA A 168 -5.76 -6.57 -9.90
N PHE A 169 -4.89 -5.89 -9.12
CA PHE A 169 -5.05 -4.46 -8.87
C PHE A 169 -4.74 -3.60 -10.08
N SER A 170 -3.81 -4.01 -10.93
CA SER A 170 -3.54 -3.31 -12.18
C SER A 170 -4.72 -3.36 -13.13
N GLN A 171 -5.40 -4.50 -13.25
CA GLN A 171 -6.63 -4.63 -14.03
C GLN A 171 -7.78 -3.80 -13.44
N LEU A 172 -7.86 -3.76 -12.10
CA LEU A 172 -8.90 -3.02 -11.41
C LEU A 172 -8.75 -1.51 -11.61
N PHE A 173 -7.56 -0.96 -11.38
CA PHE A 173 -7.34 0.50 -11.43
C PHE A 173 -7.17 1.06 -12.85
N ASP A 174 -6.69 0.29 -13.83
CA ASP A 174 -6.56 0.75 -15.22
C ASP A 174 -7.83 0.45 -16.05
N ARG A 175 -8.48 -0.70 -15.82
CA ARG A 175 -9.56 -1.21 -16.68
C ARG A 175 -10.92 -1.29 -16.02
N PHE A 176 -11.01 -1.14 -14.71
CA PHE A 176 -12.20 -1.45 -13.91
C PHE A 176 -12.66 -2.91 -14.08
N ASN A 177 -11.71 -3.82 -14.35
CA ASN A 177 -12.01 -5.22 -14.61
C ASN A 177 -12.10 -6.02 -13.32
N PHE A 178 -13.27 -5.95 -12.67
CA PHE A 178 -13.53 -6.65 -11.39
C PHE A 178 -13.50 -8.17 -11.55
N GLY A 179 -13.92 -8.72 -12.71
CA GLY A 179 -13.92 -10.16 -12.94
C GLY A 179 -12.51 -10.74 -13.02
N ALA A 180 -11.59 -10.09 -13.76
CA ALA A 180 -10.20 -10.49 -13.81
C ALA A 180 -9.52 -10.36 -12.43
N ALA A 181 -9.81 -9.27 -11.69
CA ALA A 181 -9.27 -9.05 -10.37
C ALA A 181 -9.74 -10.13 -9.37
N GLU A 182 -11.02 -10.50 -9.37
CA GLU A 182 -11.57 -11.54 -8.50
C GLU A 182 -10.90 -12.90 -8.74
N THR A 183 -10.76 -13.28 -10.02
CA THR A 183 -10.12 -14.53 -10.42
C THR A 183 -8.66 -14.58 -9.97
N ALA A 184 -7.91 -13.52 -10.20
CA ALA A 184 -6.49 -13.45 -9.83
C ALA A 184 -6.28 -13.44 -8.30
N LEU A 185 -7.12 -12.73 -7.55
CA LEU A 185 -7.06 -12.75 -6.08
C LEU A 185 -7.44 -14.12 -5.49
N GLY A 186 -8.40 -14.82 -6.09
CA GLY A 186 -8.70 -16.21 -5.77
C GLY A 186 -7.46 -17.07 -5.94
N ARG A 187 -6.77 -16.95 -7.07
CA ARG A 187 -5.53 -17.67 -7.34
C ARG A 187 -4.40 -17.30 -6.38
N ALA A 188 -4.27 -16.03 -6.02
CA ALA A 188 -3.27 -15.58 -5.03
C ALA A 188 -3.47 -16.25 -3.67
N ARG A 189 -4.72 -16.39 -3.20
CA ARG A 189 -5.06 -17.08 -1.95
C ARG A 189 -4.77 -18.59 -2.00
N GLU A 190 -5.06 -19.24 -3.13
CA GLU A 190 -4.72 -20.66 -3.32
C GLU A 190 -3.21 -20.90 -3.27
N LEU A 191 -2.41 -20.01 -3.88
CA LEU A 191 -0.95 -20.13 -3.95
C LEU A 191 -0.27 -19.88 -2.61
N ALA A 192 -0.82 -19.00 -1.77
CA ALA A 192 -0.22 -18.63 -0.49
C ALA A 192 -1.26 -18.39 0.62
N PRO A 193 -2.01 -19.43 1.03
CA PRO A 193 -3.10 -19.30 1.99
C PRO A 193 -2.64 -18.88 3.41
N GLN A 194 -1.36 -19.06 3.73
CA GLN A 194 -0.77 -18.71 5.03
C GLN A 194 -0.06 -17.35 5.03
N ARG A 195 -0.12 -16.59 3.94
CA ARG A 195 0.44 -15.23 3.86
C ARG A 195 -0.64 -14.18 4.08
N VAL A 196 -0.25 -13.08 4.71
CA VAL A 196 -1.15 -11.95 5.04
C VAL A 196 -1.64 -11.23 3.79
N GLU A 197 -0.75 -10.97 2.83
CA GLU A 197 -1.01 -10.12 1.68
C GLU A 197 -2.21 -10.58 0.82
N PRO A 198 -2.36 -11.86 0.43
CA PRO A 198 -3.53 -12.28 -0.34
C PRO A 198 -4.87 -12.05 0.36
N HIS A 199 -4.90 -12.16 1.70
CA HIS A 199 -6.11 -11.89 2.49
C HIS A 199 -6.41 -10.39 2.57
N LEU A 200 -5.38 -9.55 2.74
CA LEU A 200 -5.52 -8.09 2.72
C LEU A 200 -6.07 -7.59 1.39
N TRP A 201 -5.50 -8.06 0.30
CA TRP A 201 -5.95 -7.68 -1.03
C TRP A 201 -7.36 -8.16 -1.33
N SER A 202 -7.72 -9.37 -0.86
CA SER A 202 -9.10 -9.87 -0.96
C SER A 202 -10.05 -9.02 -0.12
N ALA A 203 -9.65 -8.60 1.08
CA ALA A 203 -10.46 -7.73 1.92
C ALA A 203 -10.71 -6.36 1.23
N LEU A 204 -9.67 -5.75 0.66
CA LEU A 204 -9.81 -4.51 -0.11
C LEU A 204 -10.76 -4.70 -1.30
N PHE A 205 -10.58 -5.74 -2.09
CA PHE A 205 -11.41 -6.03 -3.25
C PHE A 205 -12.89 -6.18 -2.85
N HIS A 206 -13.19 -6.93 -1.81
CA HIS A 206 -14.57 -7.10 -1.32
C HIS A 206 -15.15 -5.81 -0.76
N ALA A 207 -14.34 -4.99 -0.06
CA ALA A 207 -14.77 -3.67 0.40
C ALA A 207 -15.14 -2.74 -0.77
N LEU A 208 -14.33 -2.73 -1.84
CA LEU A 208 -14.62 -1.98 -3.07
C LEU A 208 -15.91 -2.44 -3.74
N ARG A 209 -16.24 -3.74 -3.67
CA ARG A 209 -17.51 -4.28 -4.17
C ARG A 209 -18.72 -3.95 -3.29
N GLY A 210 -18.51 -3.52 -2.05
CA GLY A 210 -19.56 -3.37 -1.05
C GLY A 210 -19.95 -4.70 -0.38
N ASP A 211 -19.15 -5.77 -0.57
CA ASP A 211 -19.35 -7.08 0.04
C ASP A 211 -18.77 -7.08 1.48
N THR A 212 -19.36 -6.29 2.36
CA THR A 212 -18.83 -6.01 3.71
C THR A 212 -18.51 -7.26 4.52
N LEU A 213 -19.37 -8.28 4.48
CA LEU A 213 -19.16 -9.53 5.23
C LEU A 213 -17.90 -10.27 4.75
N LYS A 214 -17.68 -10.35 3.44
CA LYS A 214 -16.48 -10.99 2.87
C LYS A 214 -15.23 -10.15 3.15
N ALA A 215 -15.33 -8.82 3.08
CA ALA A 215 -14.24 -7.92 3.40
C ALA A 215 -13.78 -8.10 4.86
N LEU A 216 -14.71 -8.11 5.82
CA LEU A 216 -14.43 -8.32 7.23
C LEU A 216 -13.85 -9.72 7.51
N ALA A 217 -14.36 -10.77 6.86
CA ALA A 217 -13.83 -12.12 7.02
C ALA A 217 -12.36 -12.19 6.57
N ALA A 218 -12.05 -11.67 5.38
CA ALA A 218 -10.69 -11.66 4.85
C ALA A 218 -9.74 -10.77 5.69
N ALA A 219 -10.21 -9.63 6.21
CA ALA A 219 -9.43 -8.78 7.10
C ALA A 219 -9.10 -9.48 8.43
N ARG A 220 -10.06 -10.21 9.01
CA ARG A 220 -9.84 -11.03 10.23
C ARG A 220 -8.82 -12.14 9.99
N GLU A 221 -8.88 -12.84 8.86
CA GLU A 221 -7.88 -13.83 8.48
C GLU A 221 -6.48 -13.22 8.37
N ALA A 222 -6.35 -12.06 7.72
CA ALA A 222 -5.09 -11.33 7.62
C ALA A 222 -4.52 -10.98 9.00
N THR A 223 -5.34 -10.44 9.90
CA THR A 223 -4.94 -10.08 11.28
C THR A 223 -4.59 -11.31 12.11
N ALA A 224 -5.29 -12.44 11.92
CA ALA A 224 -4.99 -13.68 12.63
C ALA A 224 -3.64 -14.28 12.20
N LEU A 225 -3.27 -14.13 10.93
CA LEU A 225 -1.98 -14.59 10.40
C LEU A 225 -0.81 -13.73 10.91
N ASP A 226 -0.98 -12.42 11.03
CA ASP A 226 0.03 -11.52 11.57
C ASP A 226 -0.61 -10.32 12.29
N PRO A 227 -0.81 -10.44 13.62
CA PRO A 227 -1.47 -9.38 14.41
C PRO A 227 -0.69 -8.08 14.53
N ILE A 228 0.61 -8.09 14.21
CA ILE A 228 1.49 -6.91 14.27
C ILE A 228 1.85 -6.35 12.89
N SER A 229 1.27 -6.91 11.84
CA SER A 229 1.49 -6.41 10.49
C SER A 229 0.93 -5.01 10.31
N LEU A 230 1.80 -4.02 10.12
CA LEU A 230 1.39 -2.65 9.82
C LEU A 230 0.48 -2.58 8.58
N LYS A 231 0.74 -3.41 7.58
CA LYS A 231 -0.09 -3.50 6.37
C LYS A 231 -1.48 -4.04 6.69
N ALA A 232 -1.58 -5.07 7.54
CA ALA A 232 -2.86 -5.63 7.97
C ALA A 232 -3.68 -4.61 8.76
N VAL A 233 -3.03 -3.89 9.66
CA VAL A 233 -3.66 -2.85 10.48
C VAL A 233 -4.20 -1.71 9.61
N VAL A 234 -3.36 -1.17 8.71
CA VAL A 234 -3.76 -0.06 7.82
C VAL A 234 -4.80 -0.51 6.79
N GLY A 235 -4.63 -1.71 6.23
CA GLY A 235 -5.62 -2.30 5.35
C GLY A 235 -6.98 -2.43 6.05
N SER A 236 -7.01 -2.96 7.27
CA SER A 236 -8.23 -3.06 8.07
C SER A 236 -8.88 -1.69 8.32
N GLY A 237 -8.10 -0.64 8.62
CA GLY A 237 -8.61 0.72 8.78
C GLY A 237 -9.32 1.25 7.54
N PHE A 238 -8.74 1.05 6.35
CA PHE A 238 -9.35 1.49 5.10
C PHE A 238 -10.61 0.66 4.74
N HIS A 239 -10.62 -0.65 5.03
CA HIS A 239 -11.80 -1.49 4.82
C HIS A 239 -12.97 -1.08 5.74
N LEU A 240 -12.68 -0.80 7.01
CA LEU A 240 -13.67 -0.30 7.97
C LEU A 240 -14.21 1.06 7.53
N TYR A 241 -13.35 1.93 7.02
CA TYR A 241 -13.77 3.20 6.44
C TYR A 241 -14.78 3.01 5.29
N LEU A 242 -14.51 2.10 4.35
CA LEU A 242 -15.40 1.83 3.20
C LEU A 242 -16.67 1.07 3.60
N SER A 243 -16.63 0.23 4.64
CA SER A 243 -17.75 -0.65 5.00
C SER A 243 -18.97 0.07 5.61
N GLN A 244 -18.78 1.28 6.13
CA GLN A 244 -19.80 2.15 6.73
C GLN A 244 -20.64 1.56 7.89
N GLN A 245 -20.51 0.28 8.22
CA GLN A 245 -21.44 -0.44 9.12
C GLN A 245 -21.03 -0.44 10.60
N HIS A 246 -19.78 -0.05 10.91
CA HIS A 246 -19.25 -0.05 12.27
C HIS A 246 -18.52 1.25 12.56
N GLU A 247 -18.55 1.67 13.82
CA GLU A 247 -17.65 2.72 14.29
C GLU A 247 -16.20 2.26 14.08
N PRO A 248 -15.33 3.10 13.51
CA PRO A 248 -13.93 2.74 13.30
C PRO A 248 -13.25 2.47 14.65
N ASP A 249 -12.67 1.27 14.79
CA ASP A 249 -11.75 0.99 15.89
C ASP A 249 -10.37 1.57 15.52
N ILE A 250 -9.95 2.63 16.24
CA ILE A 250 -8.69 3.33 16.00
C ILE A 250 -7.52 2.74 16.78
N ASP A 251 -7.75 1.88 17.78
CA ASP A 251 -6.68 1.34 18.64
C ASP A 251 -5.61 0.57 17.86
N PRO A 252 -5.93 -0.25 16.84
CA PRO A 252 -4.91 -0.89 16.03
C PRO A 252 -4.02 0.12 15.29
N LEU A 253 -4.60 1.24 14.82
CA LEU A 253 -3.85 2.29 14.13
C LEU A 253 -2.92 3.04 15.09
N LEU A 254 -3.38 3.31 16.31
CA LEU A 254 -2.55 3.93 17.35
C LEU A 254 -1.37 3.03 17.72
N ARG A 255 -1.60 1.72 17.93
CA ARG A 255 -0.51 0.76 18.16
C ARG A 255 0.47 0.68 17.01
N ALA A 256 -0.01 0.77 15.75
CA ALA A 256 0.87 0.82 14.60
C ALA A 256 1.77 2.06 14.60
N LEU A 257 1.23 3.21 15.01
CA LEU A 257 1.98 4.46 15.12
C LEU A 257 2.93 4.50 16.32
N GLU A 258 2.67 3.74 17.38
CA GLU A 258 3.65 3.52 18.46
C GLU A 258 4.89 2.77 17.95
N LEU A 259 4.71 1.81 17.04
CA LEU A 259 5.80 1.05 16.42
C LEU A 259 6.53 1.84 15.33
N GLU A 260 5.80 2.59 14.51
CA GLU A 260 6.30 3.35 13.37
C GLU A 260 5.66 4.76 13.35
N PRO A 261 6.16 5.70 14.16
CA PRO A 261 5.56 7.04 14.32
C PRO A 261 5.48 7.87 13.04
N GLU A 262 6.32 7.57 12.06
CA GLU A 262 6.38 8.30 10.78
C GLU A 262 5.65 7.57 9.64
N PHE A 263 4.86 6.52 9.93
CA PHE A 263 4.20 5.76 8.89
C PHE A 263 2.99 6.51 8.32
N ALA A 264 3.22 7.20 7.21
CA ALA A 264 2.26 8.10 6.56
C ALA A 264 0.89 7.47 6.30
N VAL A 265 0.85 6.20 5.90
CA VAL A 265 -0.39 5.49 5.56
C VAL A 265 -1.22 5.18 6.81
N ALA A 266 -0.57 4.92 7.97
CA ALA A 266 -1.28 4.76 9.24
C ALA A 266 -1.90 6.07 9.71
N HIS A 267 -1.18 7.19 9.61
CA HIS A 267 -1.74 8.52 9.88
C HIS A 267 -2.91 8.85 8.94
N TRP A 268 -2.78 8.53 7.65
CA TRP A 268 -3.88 8.71 6.69
C TRP A 268 -5.13 7.92 7.08
N ALA A 269 -4.98 6.63 7.41
CA ALA A 269 -6.08 5.78 7.85
C ALA A 269 -6.71 6.28 9.17
N LEU A 270 -5.89 6.74 10.12
CA LEU A 270 -6.34 7.34 11.37
C LEU A 270 -7.17 8.61 11.11
N GLY A 271 -6.70 9.49 10.22
CA GLY A 271 -7.43 10.70 9.84
C GLY A 271 -8.80 10.38 9.25
N LEU A 272 -8.88 9.39 8.34
CA LEU A 272 -10.17 8.94 7.77
C LEU A 272 -11.11 8.37 8.84
N ALA A 273 -10.59 7.61 9.79
CA ALA A 273 -11.36 7.04 10.89
C ALA A 273 -11.89 8.15 11.83
N CYS A 274 -11.04 9.11 12.21
CA CYS A 274 -11.42 10.25 13.06
C CYS A 274 -12.43 11.17 12.37
N ASP A 275 -12.32 11.41 11.05
CA ASP A 275 -13.34 12.14 10.28
C ASP A 275 -14.73 11.49 10.41
N ARG A 276 -14.80 10.15 10.38
CA ARG A 276 -16.06 9.42 10.55
C ARG A 276 -16.63 9.48 11.96
N LEU A 277 -15.74 9.53 12.97
CA LEU A 277 -16.11 9.68 14.37
C LEU A 277 -16.53 11.12 14.72
N GLY A 278 -16.31 12.09 13.81
CA GLY A 278 -16.53 13.51 14.06
C GLY A 278 -15.48 14.15 14.97
N ASP A 279 -14.37 13.45 15.21
CA ASP A 279 -13.21 13.98 15.96
C ASP A 279 -12.29 14.73 14.99
N PHE A 280 -12.74 15.92 14.57
CA PHE A 280 -12.07 16.69 13.52
C PHE A 280 -10.71 17.26 13.98
N GLU A 281 -10.50 17.47 15.27
CA GLU A 281 -9.19 17.91 15.78
C GLU A 281 -8.15 16.82 15.59
N ARG A 282 -8.44 15.59 16.01
CA ARG A 282 -7.56 14.44 15.80
C ARG A 282 -7.43 14.09 14.32
N ALA A 283 -8.51 14.21 13.54
CA ALA A 283 -8.48 13.99 12.09
C ALA A 283 -7.50 14.94 11.39
N GLU A 284 -7.57 16.25 11.69
CA GLU A 284 -6.65 17.25 11.14
C GLU A 284 -5.20 16.95 11.50
N ALA A 285 -4.93 16.65 12.78
CA ALA A 285 -3.57 16.30 13.22
C ALA A 285 -3.03 15.07 12.48
N ALA A 286 -3.84 14.02 12.34
CA ALA A 286 -3.47 12.81 11.63
C ALA A 286 -3.25 13.06 10.12
N HIS A 287 -4.14 13.82 9.47
CA HIS A 287 -3.96 14.17 8.05
C HIS A 287 -2.72 15.05 7.80
N ARG A 288 -2.41 16.00 8.70
CA ARG A 288 -1.16 16.79 8.61
C ARG A 288 0.08 15.92 8.74
N ALA A 289 0.09 14.98 9.69
CA ALA A 289 1.17 14.01 9.84
C ALA A 289 1.31 13.12 8.59
N ALA A 290 0.18 12.65 8.02
CA ALA A 290 0.18 11.88 6.78
C ALA A 290 0.82 12.67 5.61
N VAL A 291 0.46 13.94 5.44
CA VAL A 291 1.04 14.82 4.42
C VAL A 291 2.54 15.00 4.63
N LEU A 292 2.95 15.28 5.86
CA LEU A 292 4.36 15.48 6.22
C LEU A 292 5.20 14.24 5.91
N HIS A 293 4.79 13.10 6.45
CA HIS A 293 5.57 11.86 6.36
C HIS A 293 5.48 11.16 4.99
N SER A 294 4.49 11.48 4.17
CA SER A 294 4.42 10.97 2.78
C SER A 294 5.33 11.71 1.80
N GLY A 295 5.82 12.90 2.14
CA GLY A 295 6.48 13.81 1.20
C GLY A 295 5.45 14.55 0.32
N ALA A 296 4.43 15.10 0.96
CA ALA A 296 3.36 15.90 0.34
C ALA A 296 2.58 15.15 -0.76
N SER A 297 1.92 14.07 -0.37
CA SER A 297 1.00 13.34 -1.28
C SER A 297 -0.23 14.19 -1.60
N PRO A 298 -0.52 14.49 -2.87
CA PRO A 298 -1.74 15.23 -3.25
C PRO A 298 -3.02 14.54 -2.79
N THR A 299 -3.05 13.21 -2.77
CA THR A 299 -4.18 12.42 -2.25
C THR A 299 -4.36 12.65 -0.74
N MET A 300 -3.28 12.66 0.05
CA MET A 300 -3.37 12.90 1.49
C MET A 300 -3.71 14.37 1.79
N GLU A 301 -3.18 15.31 1.03
CA GLU A 301 -3.58 16.72 1.11
C GLU A 301 -5.07 16.95 0.77
N SER A 302 -5.61 16.19 -0.18
CA SER A 302 -7.05 16.26 -0.50
C SER A 302 -7.93 15.81 0.66
N ASN A 303 -7.50 14.82 1.44
CA ASN A 303 -8.20 14.39 2.65
C ASN A 303 -8.09 15.45 3.76
N LEU A 304 -6.94 16.11 3.91
CA LEU A 304 -6.81 17.26 4.81
C LEU A 304 -7.78 18.39 4.43
N ALA A 305 -7.86 18.75 3.15
CA ALA A 305 -8.80 19.77 2.67
C ALA A 305 -10.26 19.38 2.98
N ARG A 306 -10.63 18.11 2.76
CA ARG A 306 -11.94 17.60 3.09
C ARG A 306 -12.22 17.65 4.59
N SER A 307 -11.29 17.22 5.42
CA SER A 307 -11.41 17.24 6.89
C SER A 307 -11.60 18.67 7.40
N LEU A 308 -10.85 19.64 6.88
CA LEU A 308 -11.04 21.07 7.18
C LEU A 308 -12.46 21.56 6.83
N ALA A 309 -13.01 21.13 5.69
CA ALA A 309 -14.38 21.48 5.30
C ALA A 309 -15.40 20.89 6.28
N LEU A 310 -15.25 19.64 6.69
CA LEU A 310 -16.11 18.97 7.67
C LEU A 310 -16.04 19.62 9.06
N ALA A 311 -14.86 20.09 9.46
CA ALA A 311 -14.63 20.86 10.68
C ALA A 311 -15.17 22.31 10.63
N GLY A 312 -15.84 22.70 9.53
CA GLY A 312 -16.38 24.08 9.37
C GLY A 312 -15.35 25.10 8.89
N ARG A 313 -14.10 24.76 8.69
CA ARG A 313 -13.02 25.63 8.19
C ARG A 313 -13.06 25.78 6.66
N ARG A 314 -14.21 26.23 6.16
CA ARG A 314 -14.55 26.25 4.72
C ARG A 314 -13.56 27.06 3.88
N SER A 315 -13.10 28.22 4.40
CA SER A 315 -12.13 29.09 3.68
C SER A 315 -10.80 28.37 3.46
N ASP A 316 -10.27 27.74 4.51
CA ASP A 316 -9.00 27.01 4.44
C ASP A 316 -9.10 25.81 3.48
N ALA A 317 -10.21 25.08 3.57
CA ALA A 317 -10.51 23.97 2.69
C ALA A 317 -10.61 24.39 1.21
N ALA A 318 -11.31 25.51 0.93
CA ALA A 318 -11.45 26.03 -0.43
C ALA A 318 -10.09 26.49 -1.01
N THR A 319 -9.30 27.22 -0.24
CA THR A 319 -7.96 27.66 -0.64
C THR A 319 -7.05 26.48 -0.97
N LEU A 320 -7.07 25.44 -0.12
CA LEU A 320 -6.30 24.23 -0.35
C LEU A 320 -6.80 23.46 -1.59
N ALA A 321 -8.11 23.37 -1.79
CA ALA A 321 -8.71 22.73 -2.95
C ALA A 321 -8.37 23.45 -4.27
N GLU A 322 -8.37 24.79 -4.28
CA GLU A 322 -7.97 25.61 -5.44
C GLU A 322 -6.50 25.37 -5.79
N ARG A 323 -5.60 25.40 -4.81
CA ARG A 323 -4.17 25.09 -5.01
C ARG A 323 -3.99 23.70 -5.61
N LEU A 324 -4.57 22.66 -4.97
CA LEU A 324 -4.47 21.29 -5.43
C LEU A 324 -5.06 21.10 -6.84
N SER A 325 -6.16 21.76 -7.15
CA SER A 325 -6.78 21.72 -8.49
C SER A 325 -5.85 22.33 -9.54
N ALA A 326 -5.19 23.45 -9.23
CA ALA A 326 -4.21 24.09 -10.12
C ALA A 326 -2.95 23.20 -10.33
N GLU A 327 -2.57 22.43 -9.32
CA GLU A 327 -1.46 21.48 -9.35
C GLU A 327 -1.82 20.12 -10.02
N GLY A 328 -3.07 19.96 -10.49
CA GLY A 328 -3.50 18.78 -11.24
C GLY A 328 -4.05 17.64 -10.38
N LEU A 329 -4.62 17.94 -9.20
CA LEU A 329 -5.30 16.94 -8.38
C LEU A 329 -6.31 16.13 -9.20
N ALA A 330 -6.33 14.83 -9.02
CA ALA A 330 -7.27 13.92 -9.65
C ALA A 330 -8.73 14.40 -9.45
N PRO A 331 -9.55 14.42 -10.52
CA PRO A 331 -10.89 15.00 -10.45
C PRO A 331 -11.80 14.31 -9.43
N TYR A 332 -11.65 13.01 -9.22
CA TYR A 332 -12.36 12.28 -8.17
C TYR A 332 -12.07 12.86 -6.79
N ARG A 333 -10.80 13.11 -6.48
CA ARG A 333 -10.38 13.67 -5.19
C ARG A 333 -10.89 15.10 -4.99
N LEU A 334 -10.91 15.89 -6.05
CA LEU A 334 -11.51 17.22 -6.01
C LEU A 334 -13.01 17.15 -5.68
N ALA A 335 -13.73 16.19 -6.27
CA ALA A 335 -15.16 15.99 -5.99
C ALA A 335 -15.43 15.71 -4.52
N THR A 336 -14.60 14.91 -3.83
CA THR A 336 -14.79 14.63 -2.39
C THR A 336 -14.67 15.87 -1.51
N ILE A 337 -13.77 16.81 -1.86
CA ILE A 337 -13.63 18.10 -1.15
C ILE A 337 -14.87 18.96 -1.43
N GLN A 338 -15.31 19.04 -2.68
CA GLN A 338 -16.48 19.84 -3.09
C GLN A 338 -17.77 19.35 -2.41
N VAL A 339 -17.96 18.04 -2.22
CA VAL A 339 -19.09 17.51 -1.43
C VAL A 339 -19.01 18.00 0.01
N ALA A 340 -17.85 17.92 0.65
CA ALA A 340 -17.68 18.40 2.02
C ALA A 340 -17.90 19.91 2.15
N LEU A 341 -17.61 20.68 1.10
CA LEU A 341 -17.95 22.10 1.01
C LEU A 341 -19.43 22.37 0.68
N GLY A 342 -20.25 21.34 0.43
CA GLY A 342 -21.66 21.51 0.03
C GLY A 342 -21.83 21.95 -1.42
N GLU A 343 -20.78 21.90 -2.25
CA GLU A 343 -20.76 22.32 -3.65
C GLU A 343 -21.15 21.15 -4.59
N ASN A 344 -22.30 20.52 -4.31
CA ASN A 344 -22.72 19.26 -4.96
C ASN A 344 -22.74 19.34 -6.50
N GLY A 345 -23.15 20.46 -7.08
CA GLY A 345 -23.15 20.65 -8.53
C GLY A 345 -21.74 20.59 -9.15
N ARG A 346 -20.77 21.23 -8.49
CA ARG A 346 -19.35 21.19 -8.90
C ARG A 346 -18.74 19.79 -8.71
N ALA A 347 -19.10 19.12 -7.61
CA ALA A 347 -18.66 17.76 -7.32
C ALA A 347 -19.12 16.78 -8.39
N ILE A 348 -20.36 16.87 -8.86
CA ILE A 348 -20.87 16.03 -9.92
C ILE A 348 -20.12 16.29 -11.24
N ALA A 349 -19.90 17.56 -11.60
CA ALA A 349 -19.11 17.90 -12.77
C ALA A 349 -17.66 17.37 -12.69
N SER A 350 -17.06 17.39 -11.51
CA SER A 350 -15.74 16.80 -11.25
C SER A 350 -15.75 15.27 -11.41
N LEU A 351 -16.82 14.57 -11.01
CA LEU A 351 -16.97 13.12 -11.25
C LEU A 351 -17.23 12.77 -12.72
N GLU A 352 -17.99 13.59 -13.45
CA GLU A 352 -18.13 13.44 -14.91
C GLU A 352 -16.77 13.60 -15.61
N ARG A 353 -15.96 14.56 -15.15
CA ARG A 353 -14.56 14.70 -15.62
C ARG A 353 -13.71 13.50 -15.21
N ALA A 354 -13.84 12.99 -13.98
CA ALA A 354 -13.14 11.78 -13.54
C ALA A 354 -13.44 10.60 -14.47
N TRP A 355 -14.70 10.43 -14.87
CA TRP A 355 -15.09 9.41 -15.83
C TRP A 355 -14.45 9.62 -17.20
N SER A 356 -14.45 10.85 -17.70
CA SER A 356 -13.88 11.16 -19.02
C SER A 356 -12.37 10.90 -19.11
N VAL A 357 -11.63 11.04 -17.99
CA VAL A 357 -10.19 10.77 -17.94
C VAL A 357 -9.85 9.38 -17.37
N ARG A 358 -10.88 8.57 -17.08
CA ARG A 358 -10.75 7.24 -16.45
C ARG A 358 -9.95 7.30 -15.14
N ASP A 359 -10.33 8.23 -14.25
CA ASP A 359 -9.71 8.38 -12.94
C ASP A 359 -9.79 7.05 -12.16
N PRO A 360 -8.67 6.47 -11.72
CA PRO A 360 -8.64 5.15 -11.06
C PRO A 360 -9.44 5.12 -9.75
N TRP A 361 -9.62 6.27 -9.09
CA TRP A 361 -10.41 6.35 -7.87
C TRP A 361 -11.90 6.10 -8.08
N LEU A 362 -12.39 6.04 -9.33
CA LEU A 362 -13.77 5.64 -9.62
C LEU A 362 -14.11 4.22 -9.14
N VAL A 363 -13.12 3.37 -8.88
CA VAL A 363 -13.34 2.02 -8.30
C VAL A 363 -14.03 2.07 -6.93
N VAL A 364 -13.89 3.18 -6.18
CA VAL A 364 -14.55 3.34 -4.86
C VAL A 364 -15.90 4.06 -4.96
N LEU A 365 -16.31 4.55 -6.13
CA LEU A 365 -17.49 5.41 -6.32
C LEU A 365 -18.76 4.87 -5.64
N LYS A 366 -18.99 3.56 -5.74
CA LYS A 366 -20.17 2.89 -5.19
C LYS A 366 -20.20 2.89 -3.66
N VAL A 367 -19.04 2.80 -3.02
CA VAL A 367 -18.90 2.54 -1.58
C VAL A 367 -18.34 3.72 -0.80
N ASP A 368 -17.80 4.75 -1.48
CA ASP A 368 -17.14 5.87 -0.81
C ASP A 368 -18.14 6.70 0.01
N PRO A 369 -18.03 6.72 1.35
CA PRO A 369 -18.92 7.51 2.21
C PRO A 369 -18.81 9.02 1.95
N MET A 370 -17.70 9.49 1.37
CA MET A 370 -17.51 10.91 1.05
C MET A 370 -18.49 11.43 0.01
N LEU A 371 -19.11 10.55 -0.79
CA LEU A 371 -20.00 10.92 -1.89
C LEU A 371 -21.48 10.68 -1.57
N GLU A 372 -21.83 10.35 -0.32
CA GLU A 372 -23.21 10.00 0.08
C GLU A 372 -24.23 11.07 -0.33
N ALA A 373 -23.90 12.35 -0.16
CA ALA A 373 -24.80 13.48 -0.46
C ALA A 373 -25.22 13.58 -1.94
N ILE A 374 -24.43 12.99 -2.86
CA ILE A 374 -24.67 13.06 -4.30
C ILE A 374 -24.91 11.69 -4.94
N ARG A 375 -24.83 10.61 -4.18
CA ARG A 375 -24.94 9.22 -4.67
C ARG A 375 -26.25 8.95 -5.42
N SER A 376 -27.34 9.62 -5.04
CA SER A 376 -28.66 9.46 -5.65
C SER A 376 -28.79 10.17 -7.01
N ASP A 377 -27.86 11.04 -7.41
CA ASP A 377 -27.91 11.74 -8.71
C ASP A 377 -27.81 10.73 -9.87
N LYS A 378 -28.68 10.92 -10.88
CA LYS A 378 -28.77 10.03 -12.04
C LYS A 378 -27.47 9.92 -12.84
N ARG A 379 -26.66 10.99 -12.88
CA ARG A 379 -25.37 11.03 -13.60
C ARG A 379 -24.34 10.17 -12.87
N ILE A 380 -24.31 10.25 -11.53
CA ILE A 380 -23.44 9.42 -10.71
C ILE A 380 -23.79 7.95 -10.85
N ARG A 381 -25.08 7.59 -10.80
CA ARG A 381 -25.55 6.21 -11.02
C ARG A 381 -25.20 5.69 -12.43
N ALA A 382 -25.22 6.57 -13.44
CA ALA A 382 -24.82 6.20 -14.79
C ALA A 382 -23.32 5.88 -14.85
N ILE A 383 -22.45 6.70 -14.24
CA ILE A 383 -21.01 6.44 -14.13
C ILE A 383 -20.76 5.14 -13.36
N GLU A 384 -21.40 4.96 -12.21
CA GLU A 384 -21.30 3.75 -11.41
C GLU A 384 -21.60 2.50 -12.24
N LYS A 385 -22.71 2.51 -12.98
CA LYS A 385 -23.10 1.39 -13.84
C LYS A 385 -22.03 1.05 -14.90
N GLU A 386 -21.38 2.06 -15.48
CA GLU A 386 -20.32 1.84 -16.48
C GLU A 386 -19.03 1.32 -15.86
N VAL A 387 -18.62 1.84 -14.69
CA VAL A 387 -17.45 1.36 -13.94
C VAL A 387 -17.60 -0.12 -13.57
N TRP A 388 -18.85 -0.58 -13.27
CA TRP A 388 -19.13 -1.92 -12.77
C TRP A 388 -19.65 -2.90 -13.83
N ARG A 389 -19.60 -2.53 -15.11
CA ARG A 389 -19.96 -3.41 -16.23
C ARG A 389 -18.89 -4.45 -16.60
N GLY A 390 -17.63 -4.22 -16.16
CA GLY A 390 -16.45 -5.04 -16.51
C GLY A 390 -16.29 -6.35 -15.73
#